data_6bf61c15b9b3f19908ea3ad7f8906dfb
#
_entry.id   6bf61c15b9b3f19908ea3ad7f8906dfb
#
_cell.length_a   1.000
_cell.length_b   1.000
_cell.length_c   1.000
_cell.angle_alpha   90.00
_cell.angle_beta   90.00
_cell.angle_gamma   90.00
#
_symmetry.space_group_name_H-M   'P 1'
#
loop_
_entity.id
_entity.type
_entity.pdbx_description
1 polymer ?
#
loop_
_entity_poly.entity_id
_entity_poly.type
_entity_poly.pdbx_seq_one_letter_code
_entity_poly.pdbx_strand_id
1 'polypeptide(L)'
;YGYESSINKSMKNHLKNVVRHSSKIISLKKSDAIVDIGSNDGTLLNFFKSGEQKLYGIDPTINKKFKKNYNKKIHCISRLFDTIAVKTLQKKIKKAKIVFSIAMFYDLPNPVKFAQNIKKIIGDDGIWVSEQSYCPLMLKKNSFDTICHEHLEYYTIESIKYIFKKVGLKIID
;
A
#
# COMPACT_ATOMS: atom_id res chain seq x y z
N TYR A 1 -7.14 15.76 3.56
CA TYR A 1 -7.52 14.63 2.71
C TYR A 1 -8.89 14.13 3.13
N GLY A 2 -9.87 14.22 2.23
CA GLY A 2 -11.29 13.94 2.54
C GLY A 2 -11.75 12.51 2.23
N TYR A 3 -10.96 11.75 1.49
CA TYR A 3 -11.33 10.41 1.02
C TYR A 3 -11.41 9.39 2.17
N GLU A 4 -12.42 8.49 2.09
CA GLU A 4 -12.61 7.35 2.98
C GLU A 4 -12.96 6.10 2.17
N SER A 5 -12.11 5.08 2.22
CA SER A 5 -12.29 3.84 1.45
C SER A 5 -13.55 3.07 1.84
N SER A 6 -14.02 3.22 3.08
CA SER A 6 -15.19 2.51 3.60
C SER A 6 -16.54 3.07 3.15
N ILE A 7 -16.60 4.31 2.63
CA ILE A 7 -17.87 4.91 2.23
C ILE A 7 -18.44 4.24 0.98
N ASN A 8 -17.58 3.93 0.01
CA ASN A 8 -18.01 3.40 -1.28
C ASN A 8 -18.02 1.86 -1.28
N LYS A 9 -19.20 1.26 -1.53
CA LYS A 9 -19.36 -0.20 -1.58
C LYS A 9 -18.51 -0.85 -2.68
N SER A 10 -18.36 -0.21 -3.85
CA SER A 10 -17.52 -0.73 -4.93
C SER A 10 -16.06 -0.75 -4.53
N MET A 11 -15.56 0.30 -3.86
CA MET A 11 -14.20 0.35 -3.35
C MET A 11 -13.95 -0.73 -2.29
N LYS A 12 -14.87 -0.92 -1.34
CA LYS A 12 -14.75 -2.02 -0.36
C LYS A 12 -14.65 -3.39 -1.02
N ASN A 13 -15.50 -3.65 -2.01
CA ASN A 13 -15.47 -4.91 -2.76
C ASN A 13 -14.16 -5.06 -3.54
N HIS A 14 -13.66 -3.98 -4.14
CA HIS A 14 -12.39 -3.94 -4.83
C HIS A 14 -11.22 -4.29 -3.88
N LEU A 15 -11.08 -3.58 -2.76
CA LEU A 15 -10.02 -3.85 -1.77
C LEU A 15 -10.10 -5.28 -1.20
N LYS A 16 -11.32 -5.80 -0.98
CA LYS A 16 -11.51 -7.21 -0.59
C LYS A 16 -10.99 -8.17 -1.66
N ASN A 17 -11.19 -7.86 -2.95
CA ASN A 17 -10.67 -8.67 -4.05
C ASN A 17 -9.14 -8.58 -4.15
N VAL A 18 -8.55 -7.39 -3.94
CA VAL A 18 -7.08 -7.20 -3.88
C VAL A 18 -6.48 -8.09 -2.79
N VAL A 19 -7.04 -8.06 -1.57
CA VAL A 19 -6.60 -8.93 -0.46
C VAL A 19 -6.73 -10.41 -0.82
N ARG A 20 -7.86 -10.82 -1.40
CA ARG A 20 -8.09 -12.21 -1.81
C ARG A 20 -7.11 -12.67 -2.88
N HIS A 21 -6.83 -11.82 -3.87
CA HIS A 21 -5.91 -12.13 -4.97
C HIS A 21 -4.47 -12.25 -4.46
N SER A 22 -3.98 -11.26 -3.74
CA SER A 22 -2.64 -11.29 -3.16
C SER A 22 -2.41 -12.47 -2.22
N SER A 23 -3.43 -12.87 -1.44
CA SER A 23 -3.36 -14.05 -0.56
C SER A 23 -3.35 -15.39 -1.32
N LYS A 24 -3.67 -15.40 -2.62
CA LYS A 24 -3.51 -16.60 -3.49
C LYS A 24 -2.12 -16.67 -4.11
N ILE A 25 -1.50 -15.52 -4.39
CA ILE A 25 -0.15 -15.45 -4.96
C ILE A 25 0.89 -15.93 -3.94
N ILE A 26 0.65 -15.67 -2.66
CA ILE A 26 1.60 -15.94 -1.58
C ILE A 26 0.95 -16.67 -0.42
N SER A 27 1.59 -17.74 0.04
CA SER A 27 1.14 -18.48 1.23
C SER A 27 1.44 -17.68 2.50
N LEU A 28 0.40 -17.38 3.28
CA LEU A 28 0.48 -16.64 4.53
C LEU A 28 0.49 -17.58 5.75
N LYS A 29 1.42 -17.33 6.68
CA LYS A 29 1.51 -17.98 7.98
C LYS A 29 0.96 -17.07 9.07
N LYS A 30 0.59 -17.66 10.21
CA LYS A 30 0.00 -16.93 11.35
C LYS A 30 0.85 -15.79 11.90
N SER A 31 2.17 -15.85 11.77
CA SER A 31 3.08 -14.82 12.30
C SER A 31 3.54 -13.80 11.26
N ASP A 32 3.13 -13.96 10.00
CA ASP A 32 3.56 -13.07 8.92
C ASP A 32 3.08 -11.64 9.15
N ALA A 33 3.92 -10.68 8.81
CA ALA A 33 3.59 -9.28 8.89
C ALA A 33 3.03 -8.77 7.55
N ILE A 34 1.94 -8.03 7.62
CA ILE A 34 1.28 -7.37 6.50
C ILE A 34 1.30 -5.87 6.79
N VAL A 35 1.75 -5.09 5.83
CA VAL A 35 1.88 -3.63 5.95
C VAL A 35 1.04 -2.98 4.86
N ASP A 36 0.21 -2.02 5.23
CA ASP A 36 -0.56 -1.19 4.31
C ASP A 36 -0.10 0.27 4.45
N ILE A 37 0.44 0.83 3.37
CA ILE A 37 0.99 2.18 3.32
C ILE A 37 0.01 3.08 2.58
N GLY A 38 -0.34 4.21 3.18
CA GLY A 38 -1.51 5.00 2.77
C GLY A 38 -2.79 4.28 3.16
N SER A 39 -2.80 3.67 4.34
CA SER A 39 -3.87 2.76 4.79
C SER A 39 -5.22 3.43 5.05
N ASN A 40 -5.29 4.75 4.93
CA ASN A 40 -6.51 5.56 5.03
C ASN A 40 -7.31 5.23 6.30
N ASP A 41 -8.54 4.74 6.16
CA ASP A 41 -9.44 4.35 7.24
C ASP A 41 -9.29 2.88 7.70
N GLY A 42 -8.27 2.16 7.21
CA GLY A 42 -7.97 0.76 7.58
C GLY A 42 -8.84 -0.29 6.92
N THR A 43 -9.67 0.09 5.94
CA THR A 43 -10.61 -0.84 5.27
C THR A 43 -9.92 -2.06 4.69
N LEU A 44 -8.77 -1.91 4.00
CA LEU A 44 -8.02 -3.02 3.43
C LEU A 44 -7.58 -4.02 4.51
N LEU A 45 -6.95 -3.51 5.57
CA LEU A 45 -6.43 -4.36 6.65
C LEU A 45 -7.54 -5.07 7.43
N ASN A 46 -8.73 -4.47 7.52
CA ASN A 46 -9.88 -5.09 8.18
C ASN A 46 -10.43 -6.32 7.43
N PHE A 47 -10.01 -6.59 6.18
CA PHE A 47 -10.37 -7.83 5.46
C PHE A 47 -9.51 -9.03 5.85
N PHE A 48 -8.38 -8.82 6.53
CA PHE A 48 -7.61 -9.94 7.10
C PHE A 48 -8.24 -10.44 8.39
N LYS A 49 -8.24 -11.77 8.57
CA LYS A 49 -8.78 -12.37 9.78
C LYS A 49 -7.97 -11.94 11.00
N SER A 50 -8.69 -11.48 12.02
CA SER A 50 -8.06 -11.02 13.27
C SER A 50 -7.29 -12.13 13.96
N GLY A 51 -6.00 -11.87 14.23
CA GLY A 51 -5.14 -12.75 15.02
C GLY A 51 -4.39 -13.83 14.24
N GLU A 52 -4.54 -13.89 12.91
CA GLU A 52 -3.76 -14.80 12.06
C GLU A 52 -2.43 -14.15 11.63
N GLN A 53 -2.44 -12.88 11.26
CA GLN A 53 -1.24 -12.14 10.84
C GLN A 53 -1.00 -10.92 11.74
N LYS A 54 0.21 -10.35 11.65
CA LYS A 54 0.56 -9.08 12.30
C LYS A 54 0.26 -7.95 11.31
N LEU A 55 -0.74 -7.13 11.59
CA LEU A 55 -1.24 -6.10 10.69
C LEU A 55 -0.71 -4.72 11.09
N TYR A 56 -0.18 -3.97 10.13
CA TYR A 56 0.38 -2.63 10.31
C TYR A 56 -0.21 -1.65 9.29
N GLY A 57 -0.89 -0.61 9.76
CA GLY A 57 -1.38 0.49 8.94
C GLY A 57 -0.49 1.72 9.13
N ILE A 58 -0.07 2.33 8.02
CA ILE A 58 0.74 3.56 8.03
C ILE A 58 0.02 4.63 7.23
N ASP A 59 -0.41 5.69 7.90
CA ASP A 59 -1.08 6.82 7.26
C ASP A 59 -1.04 8.04 8.22
N PRO A 60 -0.74 9.25 7.74
CA PRO A 60 -0.69 10.44 8.58
C PRO A 60 -2.05 10.85 9.16
N THR A 61 -3.15 10.39 8.57
CA THR A 61 -4.52 10.75 8.98
C THR A 61 -5.09 9.86 10.08
N ILE A 62 -4.45 8.74 10.43
CA ILE A 62 -4.96 7.75 11.39
C ILE A 62 -5.37 8.40 12.71
N ASN A 63 -4.45 9.07 13.39
CA ASN A 63 -4.73 9.63 14.72
C ASN A 63 -5.70 10.82 14.67
N LYS A 64 -5.72 11.56 13.56
CA LYS A 64 -6.56 12.75 13.40
C LYS A 64 -8.02 12.40 13.06
N LYS A 65 -8.24 11.36 12.26
CA LYS A 65 -9.56 11.08 11.68
C LYS A 65 -10.02 9.64 11.88
N PHE A 66 -9.16 8.67 11.65
CA PHE A 66 -9.56 7.27 11.41
C PHE A 66 -9.25 6.29 12.53
N LYS A 67 -8.66 6.71 13.64
CA LYS A 67 -8.21 5.80 14.71
C LYS A 67 -9.28 4.78 15.14
N LYS A 68 -10.52 5.20 15.25
CA LYS A 68 -11.66 4.38 15.68
C LYS A 68 -12.09 3.34 14.64
N ASN A 69 -11.71 3.50 13.36
CA ASN A 69 -12.09 2.60 12.27
C ASN A 69 -11.19 1.36 12.22
N TYR A 70 -10.01 1.44 12.83
CA TYR A 70 -9.07 0.33 12.88
C TYR A 70 -9.44 -0.67 13.96
N ASN A 71 -9.43 -1.95 13.59
CA ASN A 71 -9.52 -3.03 14.56
C ASN A 71 -8.39 -2.89 15.59
N LYS A 72 -8.68 -3.13 16.88
CA LYS A 72 -7.71 -3.02 17.99
C LYS A 72 -6.42 -3.86 17.80
N LYS A 73 -6.45 -4.88 16.94
CA LYS A 73 -5.30 -5.74 16.61
C LYS A 73 -4.42 -5.19 15.49
N ILE A 74 -4.81 -4.10 14.84
CA ILE A 74 -3.99 -3.44 13.81
C ILE A 74 -3.08 -2.42 14.49
N HIS A 75 -1.78 -2.58 14.26
CA HIS A 75 -0.77 -1.62 14.73
C HIS A 75 -0.75 -0.40 13.82
N CYS A 76 -1.14 0.75 14.35
CA CYS A 76 -1.21 2.00 13.61
C CYS A 76 0.09 2.80 13.78
N ILE A 77 0.60 3.34 12.67
CA ILE A 77 1.73 4.28 12.61
C ILE A 77 1.22 5.56 11.92
N SER A 78 0.84 6.57 12.73
CA SER A 78 0.23 7.81 12.22
C SER A 78 1.29 8.79 11.73
N ARG A 79 1.83 8.52 10.52
CA ARG A 79 2.82 9.37 9.83
C ARG A 79 2.97 8.97 8.36
N LEU A 80 3.68 9.79 7.59
CA LEU A 80 4.12 9.42 6.24
C LEU A 80 5.09 8.23 6.28
N PHE A 81 5.12 7.45 5.20
CA PHE A 81 6.06 6.34 5.05
C PHE A 81 7.46 6.84 4.68
N ASP A 82 8.16 7.31 5.67
CA ASP A 82 9.51 7.84 5.62
C ASP A 82 10.54 6.90 6.29
N THR A 83 11.78 7.35 6.39
CA THR A 83 12.86 6.61 7.06
C THR A 83 12.54 6.31 8.52
N ILE A 84 11.79 7.17 9.22
CA ILE A 84 11.42 6.95 10.63
C ILE A 84 10.33 5.86 10.71
N ALA A 85 9.34 5.87 9.81
CA ALA A 85 8.35 4.79 9.72
C ALA A 85 9.02 3.43 9.46
N VAL A 86 9.99 3.38 8.53
CA VAL A 86 10.78 2.17 8.24
C VAL A 86 11.50 1.68 9.51
N LYS A 87 12.24 2.55 10.21
CA LYS A 87 12.91 2.19 11.45
C LYS A 87 11.94 1.71 12.55
N THR A 88 10.76 2.34 12.62
CA THR A 88 9.71 1.95 13.57
C THR A 88 9.18 0.55 13.27
N LEU A 89 8.93 0.24 11.99
CA LEU A 89 8.54 -1.11 11.56
C LEU A 89 9.63 -2.14 11.84
N GLN A 90 10.89 -1.86 11.49
CA GLN A 90 12.02 -2.78 11.69
C GLN A 90 12.25 -3.15 13.16
N LYS A 91 11.85 -2.30 14.11
CA LYS A 91 11.83 -2.65 15.54
C LYS A 91 10.72 -3.64 15.93
N LYS A 92 9.67 -3.76 15.11
CA LYS A 92 8.46 -4.56 15.42
C LYS A 92 8.37 -5.85 14.61
N ILE A 93 8.91 -5.83 13.38
CA ILE A 93 8.88 -6.96 12.44
C ILE A 93 10.27 -7.19 11.85
N LYS A 94 10.62 -8.45 11.64
CA LYS A 94 11.86 -8.80 10.91
C LYS A 94 11.73 -8.39 9.45
N LYS A 95 10.67 -8.84 8.79
CA LYS A 95 10.32 -8.52 7.40
C LYS A 95 8.80 -8.60 7.20
N ALA A 96 8.27 -7.87 6.24
CA ALA A 96 6.89 -7.98 5.81
C ALA A 96 6.74 -9.05 4.73
N LYS A 97 5.66 -9.82 4.81
CA LYS A 97 5.29 -10.83 3.82
C LYS A 97 4.49 -10.21 2.68
N ILE A 98 3.60 -9.26 2.99
CA ILE A 98 2.91 -8.44 2.00
C ILE A 98 3.04 -6.97 2.41
N VAL A 99 3.33 -6.12 1.42
CA VAL A 99 3.24 -4.67 1.55
C VAL A 99 2.24 -4.17 0.52
N PHE A 100 1.23 -3.41 0.95
CA PHE A 100 0.28 -2.75 0.07
C PHE A 100 0.61 -1.27 -0.07
N SER A 101 0.36 -0.72 -1.27
CA SER A 101 0.28 0.71 -1.55
C SER A 101 -0.76 0.91 -2.65
N ILE A 102 -1.99 1.22 -2.26
CA ILE A 102 -3.13 1.31 -3.16
C ILE A 102 -3.49 2.77 -3.40
N ALA A 103 -3.52 3.17 -4.66
CA ALA A 103 -3.92 4.51 -5.12
C ALA A 103 -3.18 5.66 -4.39
N MET A 104 -1.84 5.55 -4.23
CA MET A 104 -1.04 6.58 -3.57
C MET A 104 0.38 6.76 -4.14
N PHE A 105 0.86 5.82 -4.98
CA PHE A 105 2.24 5.85 -5.47
C PHE A 105 2.50 7.03 -6.42
N TYR A 106 1.48 7.47 -7.14
CA TYR A 106 1.53 8.61 -8.06
C TYR A 106 1.56 9.99 -7.36
N ASP A 107 1.30 10.04 -6.05
CA ASP A 107 1.35 11.27 -5.23
C ASP A 107 2.76 11.51 -4.63
N LEU A 108 3.71 10.63 -4.93
CA LEU A 108 5.01 10.65 -4.27
C LEU A 108 6.02 11.55 -4.98
N PRO A 109 6.63 12.52 -4.30
CA PRO A 109 7.67 13.38 -4.90
C PRO A 109 8.98 12.63 -5.17
N ASN A 110 9.18 11.45 -4.56
CA ASN A 110 10.36 10.62 -4.77
C ASN A 110 10.02 9.13 -4.75
N PRO A 111 9.48 8.57 -5.86
CA PRO A 111 9.04 7.18 -5.94
C PRO A 111 10.20 6.18 -5.80
N VAL A 112 11.42 6.52 -6.26
CA VAL A 112 12.59 5.66 -6.08
C VAL A 112 12.94 5.49 -4.61
N LYS A 113 12.94 6.59 -3.83
CA LYS A 113 13.18 6.54 -2.38
C LYS A 113 12.13 5.73 -1.64
N PHE A 114 10.88 5.86 -2.06
CA PHE A 114 9.78 5.07 -1.51
C PHE A 114 10.00 3.57 -1.78
N ALA A 115 10.29 3.19 -3.03
CA ALA A 115 10.60 1.80 -3.40
C ALA A 115 11.82 1.25 -2.66
N GLN A 116 12.88 2.05 -2.44
CA GLN A 116 14.01 1.68 -1.57
C GLN A 116 13.56 1.39 -0.13
N ASN A 117 12.64 2.17 0.41
CA ASN A 117 12.10 1.97 1.74
C ASN A 117 11.25 0.69 1.81
N ILE A 118 10.45 0.38 0.76
CA ILE A 118 9.76 -0.90 0.63
C ILE A 118 10.77 -2.06 0.67
N LYS A 119 11.85 -1.99 -0.14
CA LYS A 119 12.88 -3.05 -0.18
C LYS A 119 13.53 -3.32 1.18
N LYS A 120 13.62 -2.30 2.06
CA LYS A 120 14.16 -2.46 3.42
C LYS A 120 13.25 -3.26 4.34
N ILE A 121 11.94 -3.23 4.14
CA ILE A 121 10.97 -3.87 5.03
C ILE A 121 10.39 -5.17 4.47
N ILE A 122 10.39 -5.37 3.16
CA ILE A 122 9.86 -6.58 2.52
C ILE A 122 10.82 -7.75 2.67
N GLY A 123 10.30 -8.98 2.82
CA GLY A 123 11.08 -10.22 2.81
C GLY A 123 11.51 -10.62 1.39
N ASP A 124 12.53 -11.48 1.29
CA ASP A 124 12.98 -12.00 -0.01
C ASP A 124 11.90 -12.85 -0.69
N ASP A 125 11.05 -13.48 0.11
CA ASP A 125 9.86 -14.23 -0.29
C ASP A 125 8.55 -13.43 -0.12
N GLY A 126 8.65 -12.10 0.05
CA GLY A 126 7.52 -11.19 0.18
C GLY A 126 7.10 -10.56 -1.13
N ILE A 127 5.88 -10.03 -1.17
CA ILE A 127 5.36 -9.29 -2.33
C ILE A 127 4.96 -7.86 -1.95
N TRP A 128 5.18 -6.95 -2.89
CA TRP A 128 4.62 -5.61 -2.86
C TRP A 128 3.47 -5.52 -3.85
N VAL A 129 2.28 -5.26 -3.36
CA VAL A 129 1.06 -5.05 -4.13
C VAL A 129 0.86 -3.55 -4.29
N SER A 130 1.05 -3.05 -5.50
CA SER A 130 0.88 -1.64 -5.85
C SER A 130 -0.23 -1.49 -6.87
N GLU A 131 -1.16 -0.58 -6.61
CA GLU A 131 -2.21 -0.22 -7.54
C GLU A 131 -2.20 1.28 -7.77
N GLN A 132 -2.36 1.67 -9.04
CA GLN A 132 -2.31 3.08 -9.44
C GLN A 132 -2.93 3.31 -10.81
N SER A 133 -3.17 4.58 -11.13
CA SER A 133 -3.61 5.00 -12.46
C SER A 133 -2.58 4.60 -13.52
N TYR A 134 -3.07 4.12 -14.67
CA TYR A 134 -2.24 3.72 -15.81
C TYR A 134 -2.35 4.75 -16.93
N CYS A 135 -1.31 5.53 -17.14
CA CYS A 135 -1.29 6.66 -18.06
C CYS A 135 -1.77 6.34 -19.49
N PRO A 136 -1.33 5.25 -20.16
CA PRO A 136 -1.82 4.93 -21.51
C PRO A 136 -3.33 4.68 -21.57
N LEU A 137 -3.90 4.03 -20.53
CA LEU A 137 -5.34 3.78 -20.47
C LEU A 137 -6.13 5.07 -20.20
N MET A 138 -5.59 5.92 -19.35
CA MET A 138 -6.12 7.26 -19.04
C MET A 138 -6.23 8.10 -20.30
N LEU A 139 -5.17 8.17 -21.11
CA LEU A 139 -5.17 8.87 -22.40
C LEU A 139 -6.15 8.26 -23.39
N LYS A 140 -6.15 6.92 -23.53
CA LYS A 140 -7.06 6.20 -24.44
C LYS A 140 -8.54 6.43 -24.11
N LYS A 141 -8.87 6.57 -22.81
CA LYS A 141 -10.25 6.78 -22.34
C LYS A 141 -10.62 8.24 -22.15
N ASN A 142 -9.73 9.18 -22.42
CA ASN A 142 -9.90 10.60 -22.14
C ASN A 142 -10.29 10.88 -20.68
N SER A 143 -9.67 10.13 -19.73
CA SER A 143 -9.97 10.25 -18.29
C SER A 143 -9.23 11.46 -17.70
N PHE A 144 -9.64 12.67 -18.07
CA PHE A 144 -9.02 13.93 -17.61
C PHE A 144 -9.30 14.25 -16.15
N ASP A 145 -10.32 13.64 -15.57
CA ASP A 145 -10.67 13.71 -14.15
C ASP A 145 -9.56 13.21 -13.22
N THR A 146 -8.64 12.39 -13.74
CA THR A 146 -7.46 11.92 -13.00
C THR A 146 -6.32 12.96 -12.97
N ILE A 147 -6.42 14.06 -13.75
CA ILE A 147 -5.41 15.11 -13.75
C ILE A 147 -5.74 16.13 -12.67
N CYS A 148 -5.00 16.09 -11.57
CA CYS A 148 -5.14 17.02 -10.46
C CYS A 148 -3.78 17.34 -9.82
N HIS A 149 -3.74 18.39 -9.00
CA HIS A 149 -2.50 18.87 -8.39
C HIS A 149 -1.90 17.89 -7.35
N GLU A 150 -2.68 16.92 -6.87
CA GLU A 150 -2.22 15.91 -5.93
C GLU A 150 -1.49 14.76 -6.64
N HIS A 151 -1.82 14.49 -7.92
CA HIS A 151 -1.18 13.46 -8.73
C HIS A 151 0.08 14.00 -9.40
N LEU A 152 1.23 13.77 -8.80
CA LEU A 152 2.51 14.30 -9.28
C LEU A 152 3.05 13.53 -10.49
N GLU A 153 2.67 12.25 -10.63
CA GLU A 153 3.25 11.34 -11.62
C GLU A 153 2.17 10.54 -12.36
N TYR A 154 2.41 10.28 -13.65
CA TYR A 154 1.52 9.49 -14.52
C TYR A 154 2.32 8.35 -15.14
N TYR A 155 2.18 7.15 -14.58
CA TYR A 155 3.05 6.03 -14.89
C TYR A 155 2.61 5.20 -16.09
N THR A 156 3.62 4.74 -16.88
CA THR A 156 3.51 3.59 -17.78
C THR A 156 4.10 2.36 -17.08
N ILE A 157 3.86 1.17 -17.62
CA ILE A 157 4.48 -0.05 -17.09
C ILE A 157 6.01 -0.02 -17.22
N GLU A 158 6.53 0.62 -18.26
CA GLU A 158 7.97 0.76 -18.50
C GLU A 158 8.62 1.65 -17.44
N SER A 159 7.99 2.79 -17.08
CA SER A 159 8.49 3.66 -16.03
C SER A 159 8.48 2.98 -14.66
N ILE A 160 7.44 2.19 -14.36
CA ILE A 160 7.38 1.38 -13.13
C ILE A 160 8.46 0.30 -13.12
N LYS A 161 8.65 -0.45 -14.21
CA LYS A 161 9.72 -1.45 -14.35
C LYS A 161 11.09 -0.83 -14.11
N TYR A 162 11.33 0.37 -14.65
CA TYR A 162 12.58 1.09 -14.47
C TYR A 162 12.84 1.44 -13.00
N ILE A 163 11.83 1.99 -12.30
CA ILE A 163 11.92 2.33 -10.87
C ILE A 163 12.20 1.06 -10.04
N PHE A 164 11.45 -0.02 -10.28
CA PHE A 164 11.59 -1.24 -9.51
C PHE A 164 12.93 -1.94 -9.76
N LYS A 165 13.41 -1.96 -11.00
CA LYS A 165 14.74 -2.50 -11.34
C LYS A 165 15.85 -1.76 -10.58
N LYS A 166 15.76 -0.42 -10.44
CA LYS A 166 16.76 0.38 -9.69
C LYS A 166 16.90 -0.03 -8.22
N VAL A 167 15.88 -0.62 -7.65
CA VAL A 167 15.86 -1.04 -6.23
C VAL A 167 15.90 -2.56 -6.05
N GLY A 168 16.16 -3.31 -7.13
CA GLY A 168 16.25 -4.77 -7.08
C GLY A 168 14.90 -5.47 -6.85
N LEU A 169 13.80 -4.89 -7.34
CA LEU A 169 12.48 -5.48 -7.41
C LEU A 169 12.12 -5.84 -8.85
N LYS A 170 11.27 -6.86 -9.03
CA LYS A 170 10.72 -7.26 -10.33
C LYS A 170 9.20 -7.40 -10.23
N ILE A 171 8.52 -7.10 -11.32
CA ILE A 171 7.07 -7.36 -11.45
C ILE A 171 6.89 -8.85 -11.71
N ILE A 172 5.92 -9.47 -11.06
CA ILE A 172 5.59 -10.90 -11.16
C ILE A 172 4.17 -11.16 -11.64
N ASP A 173 3.26 -10.16 -11.53
CA ASP A 173 1.86 -10.25 -11.96
C ASP A 173 1.34 -8.84 -12.30
#